data_fb833a9c21ff70b8c055eb00590fc645
#
_entry.id   fb833a9c21ff70b8c055eb00590fc645
#
_cell.length_a   1.000
_cell.length_b   1.000
_cell.length_c   1.000
_cell.angle_alpha   90.00
_cell.angle_beta   90.00
_cell.angle_gamma   90.00
#
_symmetry.space_group_name_H-M   'P 1'
#
loop_
_entity.id
_entity.type
_entity.pdbx_description
1 polymer ?
#
loop_
_entity_poly.entity_id
_entity_poly.type
_entity_poly.pdbx_seq_one_letter_code
_entity_poly.pdbx_strand_id
1 'polypeptide(L)'
;MKRACYISNSFSVAMLISGSLLLGGCGDKVLDGSSESALMASYSEMRELVSPDKVAIFDLAFQMGRERSGVMRKKNPGMSQEEIRRAVFDGRDPHTLVNDARTYVQERIGGYSYVMQQSSQCLRSYEQGLKMTNVRMRNSLQSPDTRVEVMFDLKNGSSYPILALQVDMNIQVFGSPDYEQAYIGDRIARCNTKSIVQPGTTGSFSCLLNYAMNNITFDGPVEDLQVFKAKIVNNDSNLLDGKEEENSLGSCRRESEQYKQELDSYNSIAVQLSRF
;
A
#
# COMPACT_ATOMS: atom_id res chain seq x y z
N MET A 1 17.28 17.21 -36.78
CA MET A 1 17.54 18.25 -37.83
C MET A 1 18.47 19.28 -37.23
N LYS A 2 19.71 19.33 -37.70
CA LYS A 2 20.71 20.30 -37.22
C LYS A 2 20.43 21.64 -37.90
N ARG A 3 20.11 22.69 -37.15
CA ARG A 3 20.05 24.06 -37.65
C ARG A 3 21.45 24.67 -37.54
N ALA A 4 22.05 24.93 -38.65
CA ALA A 4 23.32 25.64 -38.77
C ALA A 4 23.08 27.16 -38.58
N CYS A 5 23.81 27.77 -37.65
CA CYS A 5 23.88 29.22 -37.52
C CYS A 5 24.86 29.73 -38.57
N TYR A 6 24.36 30.52 -39.52
CA TYR A 6 25.17 31.23 -40.48
C TYR A 6 25.69 32.54 -39.86
N ILE A 7 27.00 32.68 -39.82
CA ILE A 7 27.68 33.94 -39.46
C ILE A 7 27.89 34.73 -40.76
N SER A 8 27.24 35.88 -40.86
CA SER A 8 27.50 36.87 -41.91
C SER A 8 28.50 37.89 -41.38
N ASN A 9 29.73 37.90 -41.95
CA ASN A 9 30.69 38.97 -41.75
C ASN A 9 30.33 40.16 -42.60
N SER A 10 30.16 41.32 -41.99
CA SER A 10 30.32 42.63 -42.66
C SER A 10 30.99 43.62 -41.72
N PHE A 11 32.17 44.06 -42.12
CA PHE A 11 33.00 45.12 -41.51
C PHE A 11 32.30 46.49 -41.58
N SER A 12 32.29 47.25 -40.48
CA SER A 12 32.60 48.69 -40.46
C SER A 12 32.59 49.27 -39.05
N VAL A 13 33.71 49.71 -38.58
CA VAL A 13 34.15 50.90 -37.83
C VAL A 13 33.29 51.46 -36.68
N ALA A 14 33.88 51.33 -35.49
CA ALA A 14 34.02 52.24 -34.36
C ALA A 14 32.77 53.03 -33.84
N MET A 15 32.39 52.67 -32.59
CA MET A 15 32.21 53.65 -31.48
C MET A 15 32.19 52.91 -30.14
N LEU A 16 33.06 53.35 -29.22
CA LEU A 16 33.14 52.96 -27.85
C LEU A 16 31.86 53.37 -27.09
N ILE A 17 31.04 52.41 -26.68
CA ILE A 17 30.09 52.57 -25.58
C ILE A 17 30.17 51.28 -24.76
N SER A 18 30.53 51.46 -23.50
CA SER A 18 30.54 50.42 -22.47
C SER A 18 29.12 49.85 -22.30
N GLY A 19 28.82 48.78 -23.01
CA GLY A 19 27.59 48.02 -22.88
C GLY A 19 27.95 46.59 -22.49
N SER A 20 27.56 46.16 -21.35
CA SER A 20 27.65 44.80 -20.85
C SER A 20 27.18 43.83 -21.92
N LEU A 21 28.11 43.13 -22.53
CA LEU A 21 27.83 42.02 -23.47
C LEU A 21 27.09 40.94 -22.67
N LEU A 22 25.77 40.98 -22.77
CA LEU A 22 24.95 39.81 -22.56
C LEU A 22 25.31 38.84 -23.71
N LEU A 23 26.30 38.01 -23.45
CA LEU A 23 26.54 36.80 -24.23
C LEU A 23 25.30 35.91 -23.97
N GLY A 24 24.22 36.14 -24.70
CA GLY A 24 23.12 35.21 -24.84
C GLY A 24 23.66 33.94 -25.49
N GLY A 25 24.29 33.08 -24.72
CA GLY A 25 24.60 31.72 -25.13
C GLY A 25 23.31 31.03 -25.54
N CYS A 26 23.26 30.47 -26.76
CA CYS A 26 22.28 29.43 -27.12
C CYS A 26 22.60 28.16 -26.31
N GLY A 27 22.53 28.24 -25.00
CA GLY A 27 22.53 27.07 -24.12
C GLY A 27 21.10 26.62 -23.94
N ASP A 28 20.84 25.33 -24.07
CA ASP A 28 19.56 24.77 -23.70
C ASP A 28 19.23 25.22 -22.27
N LYS A 29 18.05 25.82 -22.06
CA LYS A 29 17.62 26.22 -20.72
C LYS A 29 17.52 24.99 -19.83
N VAL A 30 18.07 25.09 -18.63
CA VAL A 30 18.10 24.03 -17.63
C VAL A 30 17.50 24.52 -16.32
N LEU A 31 17.03 23.59 -15.50
CA LEU A 31 16.55 23.87 -14.15
C LEU A 31 17.71 24.34 -13.27
N ASP A 32 17.46 25.35 -12.43
CA ASP A 32 18.38 25.84 -11.40
C ASP A 32 17.96 25.35 -10.02
N GLY A 33 18.68 24.35 -9.52
CA GLY A 33 18.46 23.75 -8.21
C GLY A 33 19.07 24.52 -7.04
N SER A 34 19.69 25.69 -7.25
CA SER A 34 20.41 26.44 -6.21
C SER A 34 19.51 26.94 -5.08
N SER A 35 18.28 27.34 -5.38
CA SER A 35 17.27 27.74 -4.39
C SER A 35 15.86 27.32 -4.86
N GLU A 36 14.88 27.35 -3.96
CA GLU A 36 13.49 27.07 -4.34
C GLU A 36 12.95 28.13 -5.33
N SER A 37 13.29 29.39 -5.11
CA SER A 37 12.87 30.48 -6.00
C SER A 37 13.53 30.36 -7.39
N ALA A 38 14.81 30.02 -7.45
CA ALA A 38 15.52 29.80 -8.72
C ALA A 38 14.96 28.59 -9.47
N LEU A 39 14.66 27.52 -8.78
CA LEU A 39 14.02 26.32 -9.35
C LEU A 39 12.66 26.67 -9.96
N MET A 40 11.79 27.38 -9.23
CA MET A 40 10.47 27.74 -9.73
C MET A 40 10.52 28.74 -10.89
N ALA A 41 11.47 29.67 -10.86
CA ALA A 41 11.69 30.60 -11.97
C ALA A 41 12.13 29.87 -13.24
N SER A 42 13.18 29.06 -13.15
CA SER A 42 13.68 28.26 -14.27
C SER A 42 12.66 27.25 -14.79
N TYR A 43 11.87 26.62 -13.89
CA TYR A 43 10.76 25.75 -14.29
C TYR A 43 9.70 26.51 -15.11
N SER A 44 9.27 27.70 -14.69
CA SER A 44 8.28 28.49 -15.40
C SER A 44 8.79 28.89 -16.80
N GLU A 45 10.04 29.33 -16.91
CA GLU A 45 10.65 29.67 -18.18
C GLU A 45 10.76 28.46 -19.12
N MET A 46 11.14 27.29 -18.60
CA MET A 46 11.23 26.06 -19.40
C MET A 46 9.87 25.58 -19.87
N ARG A 47 8.85 25.71 -19.01
CA ARG A 47 7.47 25.34 -19.33
C ARG A 47 6.91 26.10 -20.52
N GLU A 48 7.30 27.39 -20.69
CA GLU A 48 6.93 28.19 -21.85
C GLU A 48 7.62 27.75 -23.15
N LEU A 49 8.77 27.07 -23.06
CA LEU A 49 9.52 26.56 -24.20
C LEU A 49 9.10 25.15 -24.64
N VAL A 50 8.43 24.40 -23.77
CA VAL A 50 7.90 23.08 -24.09
C VAL A 50 6.67 23.25 -24.98
N SER A 51 6.56 22.39 -26.02
CA SER A 51 5.40 22.41 -26.93
C SER A 51 4.10 22.16 -26.15
N PRO A 52 2.98 22.82 -26.49
CA PRO A 52 1.74 22.77 -25.72
C PRO A 52 1.20 21.37 -25.46
N ASP A 53 1.39 20.45 -26.40
CA ASP A 53 0.99 19.03 -26.29
C ASP A 53 1.83 18.24 -25.28
N LYS A 54 3.00 18.75 -24.90
CA LYS A 54 3.94 18.09 -23.98
C LYS A 54 4.03 18.74 -22.59
N VAL A 55 3.43 19.93 -22.42
CA VAL A 55 3.48 20.66 -21.13
C VAL A 55 2.98 19.83 -19.96
N ALA A 56 1.86 19.13 -20.13
CA ALA A 56 1.31 18.28 -19.06
C ALA A 56 2.26 17.14 -18.64
N ILE A 57 3.03 16.58 -19.60
CA ILE A 57 4.00 15.52 -19.31
C ILE A 57 5.24 16.10 -18.63
N PHE A 58 5.67 17.29 -19.03
CA PHE A 58 6.76 18.02 -18.38
C PHE A 58 6.39 18.37 -16.92
N ASP A 59 5.18 18.90 -16.70
CA ASP A 59 4.65 19.19 -15.36
C ASP A 59 4.62 17.92 -14.48
N LEU A 60 4.19 16.79 -15.04
CA LEU A 60 4.19 15.50 -14.35
C LEU A 60 5.62 15.04 -14.00
N ALA A 61 6.57 15.19 -14.91
CA ALA A 61 7.96 14.85 -14.66
C ALA A 61 8.56 15.70 -13.53
N PHE A 62 8.26 17.00 -13.51
CA PHE A 62 8.65 17.90 -12.43
C PHE A 62 8.05 17.47 -11.08
N GLN A 63 6.77 17.09 -11.07
CA GLN A 63 6.12 16.55 -9.87
C GLN A 63 6.81 15.28 -9.37
N MET A 64 7.17 14.35 -10.24
CA MET A 64 7.92 13.14 -9.87
C MET A 64 9.31 13.47 -9.30
N GLY A 65 9.98 14.48 -9.84
CA GLY A 65 11.22 15.00 -9.25
C GLY A 65 11.02 15.52 -7.83
N ARG A 66 9.94 16.26 -7.55
CA ARG A 66 9.60 16.72 -6.20
C ARG A 66 9.31 15.57 -5.25
N GLU A 67 8.59 14.57 -5.70
CA GLU A 67 8.35 13.35 -4.92
C GLU A 67 9.65 12.61 -4.61
N ARG A 68 10.52 12.42 -5.62
CA ARG A 68 11.86 11.84 -5.45
C ARG A 68 12.69 12.58 -4.41
N SER A 69 12.64 13.92 -4.42
CA SER A 69 13.30 14.76 -3.41
C SER A 69 12.79 14.47 -1.99
N GLY A 70 11.48 14.28 -1.82
CA GLY A 70 10.87 13.89 -0.55
C GLY A 70 11.34 12.52 -0.07
N VAL A 71 11.45 11.54 -0.97
CA VAL A 71 11.97 10.19 -0.66
C VAL A 71 13.46 10.25 -0.31
N MET A 72 14.26 11.01 -1.07
CA MET A 72 15.69 11.19 -0.80
C MET A 72 15.94 11.78 0.57
N ARG A 73 15.16 12.79 0.98
CA ARG A 73 15.25 13.41 2.31
C ARG A 73 15.01 12.40 3.44
N LYS A 74 14.00 11.51 3.28
CA LYS A 74 13.72 10.46 4.28
C LYS A 74 14.86 9.43 4.37
N LYS A 75 15.49 9.09 3.24
CA LYS A 75 16.59 8.11 3.17
C LYS A 75 17.92 8.68 3.62
N ASN A 76 18.13 9.99 3.47
CA ASN A 76 19.40 10.68 3.73
C ASN A 76 19.17 11.88 4.66
N PRO A 77 18.92 11.64 5.96
CA PRO A 77 18.59 12.73 6.90
C PRO A 77 19.74 13.73 7.12
N GLY A 78 20.96 13.39 6.73
CA GLY A 78 22.12 14.28 6.79
C GLY A 78 22.27 15.23 5.59
N MET A 79 21.53 15.04 4.51
CA MET A 79 21.56 15.95 3.37
C MET A 79 20.66 17.16 3.59
N SER A 80 21.16 18.35 3.26
CA SER A 80 20.37 19.58 3.25
C SER A 80 19.32 19.56 2.15
N GLN A 81 18.30 20.40 2.27
CA GLN A 81 17.28 20.56 1.22
C GLN A 81 17.88 21.08 -0.10
N GLU A 82 18.90 21.93 -0.02
CA GLU A 82 19.59 22.44 -1.19
C GLU A 82 20.35 21.32 -1.92
N GLU A 83 21.12 20.51 -1.21
CA GLU A 83 21.84 19.36 -1.80
C GLU A 83 20.89 18.39 -2.51
N ILE A 84 19.76 18.07 -1.88
CA ILE A 84 18.75 17.20 -2.47
C ILE A 84 18.16 17.85 -3.73
N ARG A 85 17.80 19.13 -3.66
CA ARG A 85 17.20 19.85 -4.79
C ARG A 85 18.17 19.93 -5.97
N ARG A 86 19.45 20.24 -5.70
CA ARG A 86 20.50 20.22 -6.72
C ARG A 86 20.65 18.83 -7.34
N ALA A 87 20.71 17.79 -6.54
CA ALA A 87 20.86 16.41 -7.04
C ALA A 87 19.72 15.98 -7.96
N VAL A 88 18.52 16.48 -7.74
CA VAL A 88 17.34 16.10 -8.53
C VAL A 88 17.12 17.00 -9.75
N PHE A 89 17.33 18.31 -9.63
CA PHE A 89 16.88 19.26 -10.63
C PHE A 89 18.01 20.02 -11.35
N ASP A 90 19.15 20.26 -10.67
CA ASP A 90 20.17 21.15 -11.21
C ASP A 90 20.72 20.67 -12.54
N GLY A 91 20.77 21.57 -13.53
CA GLY A 91 21.26 21.26 -14.85
C GLY A 91 20.35 20.36 -15.72
N ARG A 92 19.10 20.07 -15.30
CA ARG A 92 18.18 19.24 -16.08
C ARG A 92 17.44 20.06 -17.14
N ASP A 93 17.59 19.68 -18.40
CA ASP A 93 16.71 20.09 -19.50
C ASP A 93 15.39 19.29 -19.48
N PRO A 94 14.36 19.64 -20.29
CA PRO A 94 13.09 18.94 -20.30
C PRO A 94 13.19 17.44 -20.60
N HIS A 95 14.05 17.03 -21.51
CA HIS A 95 14.21 15.62 -21.88
C HIS A 95 14.89 14.82 -20.76
N THR A 96 15.93 15.39 -20.17
CA THR A 96 16.64 14.79 -19.04
C THR A 96 15.71 14.65 -17.84
N LEU A 97 14.93 15.67 -17.52
CA LEU A 97 13.96 15.63 -16.42
C LEU A 97 12.91 14.52 -16.61
N VAL A 98 12.36 14.38 -17.82
CA VAL A 98 11.40 13.32 -18.14
C VAL A 98 12.03 11.94 -18.06
N ASN A 99 13.26 11.78 -18.53
CA ASN A 99 13.97 10.50 -18.43
C ASN A 99 14.30 10.13 -16.98
N ASP A 100 14.72 11.11 -16.17
CA ASP A 100 14.92 10.90 -14.72
C ASP A 100 13.61 10.51 -14.02
N ALA A 101 12.49 11.14 -14.38
CA ALA A 101 11.17 10.79 -13.89
C ALA A 101 10.74 9.37 -14.28
N ARG A 102 10.99 8.96 -15.53
CA ARG A 102 10.74 7.58 -16.00
C ARG A 102 11.53 6.56 -15.18
N THR A 103 12.81 6.82 -14.98
CA THR A 103 13.68 5.95 -14.18
C THR A 103 13.15 5.82 -12.75
N TYR A 104 12.83 6.94 -12.12
CA TYR A 104 12.26 6.96 -10.77
C TYR A 104 10.94 6.16 -10.69
N VAL A 105 10.02 6.38 -11.63
CA VAL A 105 8.74 5.67 -11.71
C VAL A 105 8.95 4.16 -11.87
N GLN A 106 9.90 3.72 -12.70
CA GLN A 106 10.22 2.29 -12.84
C GLN A 106 10.80 1.68 -11.56
N GLU A 107 11.65 2.42 -10.85
CA GLU A 107 12.15 2.00 -9.52
C GLU A 107 11.00 1.82 -8.52
N ARG A 108 10.02 2.73 -8.52
CA ARG A 108 8.82 2.63 -7.65
C ARG A 108 7.96 1.43 -8.02
N ILE A 109 7.68 1.23 -9.33
CA ILE A 109 6.95 0.06 -9.83
C ILE A 109 7.63 -1.24 -9.39
N GLY A 110 8.95 -1.34 -9.54
CA GLY A 110 9.72 -2.50 -9.10
C GLY A 110 9.60 -2.75 -7.59
N GLY A 111 9.74 -1.70 -6.79
CA GLY A 111 9.60 -1.78 -5.35
C GLY A 111 8.21 -2.23 -4.91
N TYR A 112 7.16 -1.62 -5.43
CA TYR A 112 5.77 -1.98 -5.09
C TYR A 112 5.39 -3.38 -5.58
N SER A 113 5.85 -3.78 -6.77
CA SER A 113 5.65 -5.13 -7.29
C SER A 113 6.26 -6.19 -6.38
N TYR A 114 7.47 -5.93 -5.87
CA TYR A 114 8.13 -6.84 -4.93
C TYR A 114 7.33 -7.00 -3.63
N VAL A 115 6.93 -5.88 -2.99
CA VAL A 115 6.18 -5.94 -1.73
C VAL A 115 4.79 -6.57 -1.94
N MET A 116 4.11 -6.24 -3.02
CA MET A 116 2.82 -6.86 -3.38
C MET A 116 2.97 -8.38 -3.57
N GLN A 117 4.06 -8.85 -4.18
CA GLN A 117 4.35 -10.28 -4.30
C GLN A 117 4.52 -10.94 -2.93
N GLN A 118 5.27 -10.32 -2.02
CA GLN A 118 5.46 -10.82 -0.64
C GLN A 118 4.13 -10.90 0.11
N SER A 119 3.34 -9.81 0.10
CA SER A 119 2.02 -9.76 0.75
C SER A 119 1.05 -10.78 0.16
N SER A 120 1.08 -11.00 -1.16
CA SER A 120 0.27 -12.03 -1.83
C SER A 120 0.71 -13.46 -1.49
N GLN A 121 2.00 -13.70 -1.27
CA GLN A 121 2.50 -14.99 -0.79
C GLN A 121 2.05 -15.24 0.65
N CYS A 122 2.12 -14.21 1.51
CA CYS A 122 1.62 -14.27 2.86
C CYS A 122 0.12 -14.64 2.89
N LEU A 123 -0.73 -13.94 2.11
CA LEU A 123 -2.17 -14.24 2.01
C LEU A 123 -2.42 -15.68 1.57
N ARG A 124 -1.77 -16.14 0.52
CA ARG A 124 -1.91 -17.52 0.03
C ARG A 124 -1.49 -18.56 1.07
N SER A 125 -0.42 -18.27 1.82
CA SER A 125 0.03 -19.16 2.89
C SER A 125 -1.06 -19.38 3.93
N TYR A 126 -1.78 -18.33 4.33
CA TYR A 126 -2.90 -18.45 5.25
C TYR A 126 -4.14 -19.10 4.61
N GLU A 127 -4.55 -18.65 3.44
CA GLU A 127 -5.77 -19.14 2.77
C GLU A 127 -5.72 -20.64 2.45
N GLN A 128 -4.55 -21.13 2.07
CA GLN A 128 -4.34 -22.53 1.73
C GLN A 128 -3.87 -23.40 2.91
N GLY A 129 -3.21 -22.76 3.88
CA GLY A 129 -2.57 -23.47 4.98
C GLY A 129 -3.48 -23.69 6.20
N LEU A 130 -4.51 -22.89 6.41
CA LEU A 130 -5.34 -22.99 7.59
C LEU A 130 -6.54 -23.91 7.35
N LYS A 131 -6.64 -24.99 8.14
CA LYS A 131 -7.76 -25.92 8.09
C LYS A 131 -8.43 -26.02 9.46
N MET A 132 -9.69 -25.61 9.50
CA MET A 132 -10.55 -25.74 10.67
C MET A 132 -11.24 -27.10 10.64
N THR A 133 -11.20 -27.82 11.77
CA THR A 133 -11.83 -29.13 11.95
C THR A 133 -12.47 -29.22 13.34
N ASN A 134 -13.30 -30.25 13.57
CA ASN A 134 -13.90 -30.54 14.87
C ASN A 134 -14.63 -29.31 15.47
N VAL A 135 -15.38 -28.58 14.64
CA VAL A 135 -16.17 -27.43 15.11
C VAL A 135 -17.30 -27.96 15.98
N ARG A 136 -17.38 -27.44 17.21
CA ARG A 136 -18.40 -27.80 18.18
C ARG A 136 -18.80 -26.59 19.01
N MET A 137 -19.99 -26.64 19.55
CA MET A 137 -20.55 -25.56 20.38
C MET A 137 -21.02 -26.12 21.71
N ARG A 138 -20.97 -25.26 22.72
CA ARG A 138 -21.59 -25.52 24.02
C ARG A 138 -22.00 -24.21 24.67
N ASN A 139 -22.90 -24.30 25.64
CA ASN A 139 -23.19 -23.15 26.50
C ASN A 139 -21.93 -22.75 27.25
N SER A 140 -21.71 -21.45 27.40
CA SER A 140 -20.58 -20.95 28.15
C SER A 140 -20.76 -21.30 29.63
N LEU A 141 -19.74 -21.89 30.21
CA LEU A 141 -19.72 -22.20 31.65
C LEU A 141 -19.76 -20.95 32.55
N GLN A 142 -19.37 -19.78 32.01
CA GLN A 142 -19.33 -18.51 32.73
C GLN A 142 -20.65 -17.73 32.65
N SER A 143 -21.44 -17.94 31.62
CA SER A 143 -22.70 -17.24 31.36
C SER A 143 -23.56 -18.07 30.43
N PRO A 144 -24.12 -19.20 30.90
CA PRO A 144 -24.82 -20.16 30.05
C PRO A 144 -26.07 -19.57 29.38
N ASP A 145 -26.72 -18.58 30.00
CA ASP A 145 -27.96 -17.99 29.53
C ASP A 145 -27.72 -16.89 28.45
N THR A 146 -26.49 -16.45 28.28
CA THR A 146 -26.19 -15.29 27.42
C THR A 146 -25.05 -15.52 26.46
N ARG A 147 -24.29 -16.61 26.57
CA ARG A 147 -23.08 -16.86 25.76
C ARG A 147 -22.96 -18.30 25.35
N VAL A 148 -22.49 -18.46 24.10
CA VAL A 148 -22.07 -19.75 23.55
C VAL A 148 -20.56 -19.74 23.35
N GLU A 149 -19.95 -20.85 23.70
CA GLU A 149 -18.56 -21.12 23.38
C GLU A 149 -18.49 -22.00 22.12
N VAL A 150 -17.87 -21.46 21.06
CA VAL A 150 -17.53 -22.21 19.84
C VAL A 150 -16.09 -22.68 19.96
N MET A 151 -15.88 -23.96 19.78
CA MET A 151 -14.57 -24.59 19.84
C MET A 151 -14.26 -25.29 18.53
N PHE A 152 -13.01 -25.22 18.11
CA PHE A 152 -12.54 -25.95 16.93
C PHE A 152 -11.04 -26.27 17.04
N ASP A 153 -10.61 -27.23 16.24
CA ASP A 153 -9.20 -27.51 16.04
C ASP A 153 -8.74 -26.85 14.75
N LEU A 154 -7.59 -26.17 14.80
CA LEU A 154 -6.96 -25.52 13.66
C LEU A 154 -5.66 -26.23 13.34
N LYS A 155 -5.55 -26.81 12.14
CA LYS A 155 -4.27 -27.23 11.58
C LYS A 155 -3.62 -26.02 10.91
N ASN A 156 -2.46 -25.63 11.43
CA ASN A 156 -1.68 -24.52 10.88
C ASN A 156 -0.69 -25.02 9.83
N GLY A 157 -1.10 -25.05 8.57
CA GLY A 157 -0.21 -25.31 7.43
C GLY A 157 0.38 -24.02 6.82
N SER A 158 0.17 -22.86 7.45
CA SER A 158 0.82 -21.61 7.02
C SER A 158 2.28 -21.56 7.45
N SER A 159 3.03 -20.60 6.94
CA SER A 159 4.42 -20.36 7.33
C SER A 159 4.58 -19.58 8.64
N TYR A 160 3.46 -19.17 9.28
CA TYR A 160 3.46 -18.24 10.41
C TYR A 160 2.82 -18.85 11.66
N PRO A 161 3.31 -18.55 12.86
CA PRO A 161 2.68 -18.98 14.12
C PRO A 161 1.34 -18.26 14.34
N ILE A 162 0.40 -18.94 15.03
CA ILE A 162 -0.94 -18.40 15.30
C ILE A 162 -1.26 -18.49 16.78
N LEU A 163 -1.66 -17.37 17.37
CA LEU A 163 -2.09 -17.28 18.77
C LEU A 163 -3.59 -16.97 18.90
N ALA A 164 -4.11 -16.12 18.04
CA ALA A 164 -5.52 -15.75 18.02
C ALA A 164 -6.01 -15.60 16.58
N LEU A 165 -7.30 -15.80 16.38
CA LEU A 165 -7.96 -15.69 15.08
C LEU A 165 -9.22 -14.82 15.22
N GLN A 166 -9.50 -14.04 14.20
CA GLN A 166 -10.84 -13.55 13.94
C GLN A 166 -11.52 -14.49 12.96
N VAL A 167 -12.65 -15.05 13.38
CA VAL A 167 -13.43 -16.01 12.59
C VAL A 167 -14.80 -15.41 12.32
N ASP A 168 -15.16 -15.34 11.05
CA ASP A 168 -16.51 -15.02 10.62
C ASP A 168 -17.31 -16.32 10.58
N MET A 169 -18.36 -16.38 11.38
CA MET A 169 -19.16 -17.59 11.58
C MET A 169 -20.61 -17.32 11.23
N ASN A 170 -21.16 -18.20 10.41
CA ASN A 170 -22.58 -18.31 10.16
C ASN A 170 -23.12 -19.43 11.05
N ILE A 171 -24.01 -19.08 11.98
CA ILE A 171 -24.55 -20.01 12.97
C ILE A 171 -26.04 -20.18 12.72
N GLN A 172 -26.46 -21.41 12.59
CA GLN A 172 -27.87 -21.79 12.44
C GLN A 172 -28.32 -22.66 13.61
N VAL A 173 -29.56 -22.47 13.98
CA VAL A 173 -30.24 -23.29 15.02
C VAL A 173 -31.16 -24.26 14.33
N PHE A 174 -31.01 -25.54 14.60
CA PHE A 174 -31.91 -26.59 14.15
C PHE A 174 -32.72 -27.16 15.31
N GLY A 175 -34.00 -27.46 15.07
CA GLY A 175 -34.76 -28.37 15.95
C GLY A 175 -35.70 -27.73 16.93
N SER A 176 -36.01 -26.44 16.89
CA SER A 176 -37.16 -25.91 17.65
C SER A 176 -38.42 -26.01 16.79
N PRO A 177 -39.55 -26.61 17.35
CA PRO A 177 -40.80 -26.72 16.61
C PRO A 177 -41.44 -25.38 16.21
N ASP A 178 -41.04 -24.29 16.88
CA ASP A 178 -41.57 -22.95 16.69
C ASP A 178 -40.70 -22.09 15.77
N TYR A 179 -39.49 -22.58 15.38
CA TYR A 179 -38.55 -21.87 14.55
C TYR A 179 -38.01 -22.82 13.46
N GLU A 180 -38.58 -22.79 12.26
CA GLU A 180 -38.11 -23.63 11.15
C GLU A 180 -36.65 -23.39 10.78
N GLN A 181 -36.09 -22.24 11.06
CA GLN A 181 -34.64 -21.93 11.01
C GLN A 181 -34.39 -20.60 11.72
N ALA A 182 -33.85 -20.57 12.90
CA ALA A 182 -33.35 -19.32 13.49
C ALA A 182 -31.89 -19.08 12.99
N TYR A 183 -31.75 -18.10 12.11
CA TYR A 183 -30.45 -17.63 11.63
C TYR A 183 -29.88 -16.61 12.63
N ILE A 184 -28.74 -16.90 13.24
CA ILE A 184 -28.08 -15.94 14.15
C ILE A 184 -27.34 -14.85 13.38
N GLY A 185 -27.10 -15.07 12.08
CA GLY A 185 -26.37 -14.14 11.21
C GLY A 185 -24.86 -14.35 11.19
N ASP A 186 -24.19 -13.60 10.33
CA ASP A 186 -22.73 -13.60 10.25
C ASP A 186 -22.16 -12.86 11.46
N ARG A 187 -21.24 -13.49 12.16
CA ARG A 187 -20.60 -12.97 13.38
C ARG A 187 -19.10 -13.09 13.28
N ILE A 188 -18.42 -11.98 13.44
CA ILE A 188 -16.98 -11.97 13.60
C ILE A 188 -16.67 -12.15 15.09
N ALA A 189 -16.04 -13.28 15.42
CA ALA A 189 -15.62 -13.58 16.77
C ALA A 189 -14.09 -13.65 16.85
N ARG A 190 -13.56 -13.18 17.97
CA ARG A 190 -12.16 -13.41 18.32
C ARG A 190 -12.02 -14.73 19.03
N CYS A 191 -11.20 -15.61 18.48
CA CYS A 191 -10.93 -16.94 18.97
C CYS A 191 -9.49 -17.04 19.46
N ASN A 192 -9.29 -17.53 20.67
CA ASN A 192 -7.99 -17.64 21.30
C ASN A 192 -7.59 -19.09 21.49
N THR A 193 -6.32 -19.35 21.56
CA THR A 193 -5.74 -20.63 21.98
C THR A 193 -4.92 -20.44 23.25
N LYS A 194 -4.68 -21.54 23.98
CA LYS A 194 -3.84 -21.50 25.20
C LYS A 194 -2.35 -21.43 24.90
N SER A 195 -1.95 -21.83 23.72
CA SER A 195 -0.54 -21.84 23.28
C SER A 195 -0.43 -21.49 21.81
N ILE A 196 0.70 -20.90 21.43
CA ILE A 196 0.97 -20.57 20.03
C ILE A 196 0.97 -21.83 19.17
N VAL A 197 0.16 -21.83 18.12
CA VAL A 197 0.10 -22.94 17.14
C VAL A 197 1.16 -22.71 16.08
N GLN A 198 2.24 -23.47 16.17
CA GLN A 198 3.36 -23.37 15.26
C GLN A 198 3.01 -23.89 13.85
N PRO A 199 3.73 -23.47 12.79
CA PRO A 199 3.61 -24.05 11.46
C PRO A 199 3.70 -25.60 11.49
N GLY A 200 2.80 -26.24 10.77
CA GLY A 200 2.73 -27.71 10.70
C GLY A 200 2.01 -28.41 11.87
N THR A 201 1.65 -27.69 12.94
CA THR A 201 0.98 -28.25 14.12
C THR A 201 -0.52 -27.99 14.13
N THR A 202 -1.23 -28.64 15.07
CA THR A 202 -2.66 -28.43 15.33
C THR A 202 -2.83 -27.88 16.73
N GLY A 203 -3.70 -26.87 16.88
CA GLY A 203 -4.08 -26.32 18.18
C GLY A 203 -5.59 -26.15 18.29
N SER A 204 -6.10 -26.16 19.54
CA SER A 204 -7.50 -25.95 19.81
C SER A 204 -7.78 -24.50 20.13
N PHE A 205 -8.81 -23.94 19.53
CA PHE A 205 -9.28 -22.57 19.71
C PHE A 205 -10.66 -22.54 20.33
N SER A 206 -10.94 -21.49 21.08
CA SER A 206 -12.30 -21.20 21.53
C SER A 206 -12.65 -19.74 21.35
N CYS A 207 -13.92 -19.48 21.05
CA CYS A 207 -14.51 -18.17 20.88
C CYS A 207 -15.77 -18.09 21.74
N LEU A 208 -15.96 -16.95 22.40
CA LEU A 208 -17.21 -16.64 23.10
C LEU A 208 -18.08 -15.74 22.21
N LEU A 209 -19.28 -16.21 21.93
CA LEU A 209 -20.32 -15.45 21.22
C LEU A 209 -21.40 -15.00 22.21
N ASN A 210 -21.81 -13.75 22.09
CA ASN A 210 -22.79 -13.14 22.95
C ASN A 210 -24.19 -13.19 22.31
N TYR A 211 -25.16 -13.87 22.90
CA TYR A 211 -26.56 -13.94 22.41
C TYR A 211 -27.34 -12.67 22.68
N ALA A 212 -27.04 -11.97 23.77
CA ALA A 212 -27.87 -10.87 24.28
C ALA A 212 -28.05 -9.70 23.29
N MET A 213 -27.22 -9.64 22.23
CA MET A 213 -27.36 -8.59 21.22
C MET A 213 -28.53 -8.78 20.24
N ASN A 214 -29.22 -9.95 20.27
CA ASN A 214 -30.22 -10.28 19.24
C ASN A 214 -31.62 -10.63 19.80
N ASN A 215 -31.88 -10.45 21.08
CA ASN A 215 -33.14 -10.86 21.70
C ASN A 215 -33.54 -12.34 21.46
N ILE A 216 -32.57 -13.21 21.18
CA ILE A 216 -32.82 -14.63 20.97
C ILE A 216 -32.51 -15.32 22.28
N THR A 217 -33.56 -15.71 22.99
CA THR A 217 -33.49 -16.61 24.16
C THR A 217 -33.67 -18.05 23.65
N PHE A 218 -32.70 -18.90 23.93
CA PHE A 218 -32.80 -20.32 23.63
C PHE A 218 -33.27 -21.05 24.88
N ASP A 219 -34.47 -21.62 24.83
CA ASP A 219 -35.04 -22.46 25.91
C ASP A 219 -34.66 -23.95 25.74
N GLY A 220 -33.59 -24.26 25.02
CA GLY A 220 -33.18 -25.64 24.71
C GLY A 220 -31.68 -25.89 24.83
N PRO A 221 -31.25 -27.16 24.84
CA PRO A 221 -29.85 -27.52 24.86
C PRO A 221 -29.18 -27.07 23.58
N VAL A 222 -27.96 -26.51 23.70
CA VAL A 222 -27.11 -25.99 22.60
C VAL A 222 -26.66 -27.09 21.61
N GLU A 223 -26.99 -28.35 21.90
CA GLU A 223 -26.68 -29.49 21.03
C GLU A 223 -27.29 -29.36 19.63
N ASP A 224 -28.34 -28.57 19.47
CA ASP A 224 -29.00 -28.31 18.18
C ASP A 224 -28.40 -27.13 17.39
N LEU A 225 -27.37 -26.46 17.93
CA LEU A 225 -26.68 -25.39 17.25
C LEU A 225 -25.55 -25.95 16.36
N GLN A 226 -25.56 -25.57 15.10
CA GLN A 226 -24.51 -25.96 14.16
C GLN A 226 -23.84 -24.73 13.55
N VAL A 227 -22.51 -24.73 13.49
CA VAL A 227 -21.77 -23.76 12.71
C VAL A 227 -21.82 -24.20 11.25
N PHE A 228 -22.62 -23.50 10.47
CA PHE A 228 -22.84 -23.83 9.05
C PHE A 228 -21.64 -23.43 8.20
N LYS A 229 -21.02 -22.28 8.50
CA LYS A 229 -19.87 -21.79 7.77
C LYS A 229 -18.96 -20.99 8.70
N ALA A 230 -17.69 -21.31 8.71
CA ALA A 230 -16.70 -20.52 9.42
C ALA A 230 -15.57 -20.17 8.48
N LYS A 231 -15.19 -18.91 8.43
CA LYS A 231 -14.09 -18.40 7.63
C LYS A 231 -13.15 -17.59 8.51
N ILE A 232 -11.87 -17.89 8.45
CA ILE A 232 -10.86 -17.10 9.13
C ILE A 232 -10.72 -15.77 8.40
N VAL A 233 -10.96 -14.67 9.11
CA VAL A 233 -10.90 -13.31 8.56
C VAL A 233 -9.56 -12.68 8.85
N ASN A 234 -9.01 -12.94 10.03
CA ASN A 234 -7.73 -12.40 10.46
C ASN A 234 -7.06 -13.34 11.48
N ASN A 235 -5.74 -13.29 11.58
CA ASN A 235 -5.02 -13.82 12.71
C ASN A 235 -4.49 -12.65 13.54
N ASP A 236 -4.95 -12.56 14.77
CA ASP A 236 -4.50 -11.55 15.74
C ASP A 236 -3.31 -12.06 16.56
N SER A 237 -2.40 -12.81 15.94
CA SER A 237 -1.28 -13.47 16.65
C SER A 237 -0.40 -12.49 17.45
N ASN A 238 -0.67 -11.20 17.41
CA ASN A 238 0.30 -10.14 17.63
C ASN A 238 -0.08 -9.06 18.60
N LEU A 239 -1.10 -9.25 19.38
CA LEU A 239 -1.42 -8.33 20.45
C LEU A 239 -0.60 -8.59 21.73
N LEU A 240 0.54 -9.29 21.67
CA LEU A 240 1.39 -9.45 22.84
C LEU A 240 1.96 -8.13 23.35
N ASP A 241 2.11 -7.10 22.47
CA ASP A 241 2.65 -5.78 22.86
C ASP A 241 1.89 -4.59 22.28
N GLY A 242 0.65 -4.79 21.79
CA GLY A 242 -0.13 -3.69 21.18
C GLY A 242 0.39 -3.24 19.83
N LYS A 243 1.34 -3.93 19.23
CA LYS A 243 1.84 -3.71 17.88
C LYS A 243 1.31 -4.82 16.99
N GLU A 244 0.78 -4.40 15.84
CA GLU A 244 0.39 -5.35 14.81
C GLU A 244 1.67 -5.96 14.20
N GLU A 245 1.82 -7.28 14.29
CA GLU A 245 3.00 -7.92 13.68
C GLU A 245 2.95 -7.79 12.15
N GLU A 246 4.09 -7.51 11.60
CA GLU A 246 4.39 -7.77 10.20
C GLU A 246 4.02 -9.21 9.89
N ASN A 247 3.33 -9.48 8.79
CA ASN A 247 2.88 -10.80 8.35
C ASN A 247 1.64 -11.37 9.06
N SER A 248 0.81 -10.58 9.73
CA SER A 248 -0.54 -11.03 10.08
C SER A 248 -1.41 -11.13 8.81
N LEU A 249 -2.46 -11.96 8.83
CA LEU A 249 -3.39 -12.05 7.69
C LEU A 249 -4.00 -10.68 7.35
N GLY A 250 -4.32 -9.87 8.36
CA GLY A 250 -4.82 -8.50 8.18
C GLY A 250 -3.78 -7.56 7.61
N SER A 251 -2.53 -7.59 8.10
CA SER A 251 -1.45 -6.77 7.57
C SER A 251 -1.15 -7.14 6.11
N CYS A 252 -1.00 -8.42 5.80
CA CYS A 252 -0.76 -8.89 4.45
C CYS A 252 -1.88 -8.49 3.47
N ARG A 253 -3.15 -8.51 3.92
CA ARG A 253 -4.29 -8.07 3.09
C ARG A 253 -4.23 -6.57 2.84
N ARG A 254 -4.08 -5.74 3.89
CA ARG A 254 -3.98 -4.28 3.74
C ARG A 254 -2.81 -3.88 2.85
N GLU A 255 -1.64 -4.47 3.08
CA GLU A 255 -0.47 -4.21 2.26
C GLU A 255 -0.69 -4.60 0.80
N SER A 256 -1.27 -5.78 0.53
CA SER A 256 -1.57 -6.22 -0.83
C SER A 256 -2.52 -5.25 -1.54
N GLU A 257 -3.57 -4.78 -0.88
CA GLU A 257 -4.53 -3.81 -1.44
C GLU A 257 -3.89 -2.43 -1.64
N GLN A 258 -3.16 -1.93 -0.64
CA GLN A 258 -2.47 -0.64 -0.71
C GLN A 258 -1.45 -0.61 -1.84
N TYR A 259 -0.55 -1.61 -1.89
CA TYR A 259 0.50 -1.65 -2.90
C TYR A 259 -0.03 -1.92 -4.31
N LYS A 260 -1.18 -2.57 -4.44
CA LYS A 260 -1.87 -2.69 -5.72
C LYS A 260 -2.31 -1.31 -6.23
N GLN A 261 -2.93 -0.50 -5.38
CA GLN A 261 -3.36 0.86 -5.75
C GLN A 261 -2.18 1.75 -6.14
N GLU A 262 -1.09 1.70 -5.38
CA GLU A 262 0.14 2.43 -5.69
C GLU A 262 0.74 1.97 -7.04
N LEU A 263 0.79 0.66 -7.27
CA LEU A 263 1.30 0.07 -8.51
C LEU A 263 0.49 0.52 -9.73
N ASP A 264 -0.85 0.50 -9.63
CA ASP A 264 -1.75 0.95 -10.69
C ASP A 264 -1.54 2.44 -10.99
N SER A 265 -1.36 3.26 -9.95
CA SER A 265 -1.06 4.69 -10.08
C SER A 265 0.25 4.93 -10.83
N TYR A 266 1.36 4.29 -10.41
CA TYR A 266 2.65 4.46 -11.07
C TYR A 266 2.70 3.88 -12.49
N ASN A 267 1.97 2.81 -12.78
CA ASN A 267 1.81 2.31 -14.14
C ASN A 267 1.12 3.34 -15.05
N SER A 268 0.08 4.02 -14.54
CA SER A 268 -0.58 5.12 -15.27
C SER A 268 0.37 6.27 -15.55
N ILE A 269 1.19 6.68 -14.56
CA ILE A 269 2.22 7.71 -14.71
C ILE A 269 3.26 7.28 -15.76
N ALA A 270 3.73 6.04 -15.73
CA ALA A 270 4.69 5.52 -16.70
C ALA A 270 4.17 5.62 -18.13
N VAL A 271 2.89 5.28 -18.35
CA VAL A 271 2.23 5.43 -19.67
C VAL A 271 2.18 6.90 -20.11
N GLN A 272 1.86 7.82 -19.20
CA GLN A 272 1.84 9.25 -19.53
C GLN A 272 3.24 9.77 -19.89
N LEU A 273 4.25 9.48 -19.08
CA LEU A 273 5.62 9.89 -19.33
C LEU A 273 6.19 9.31 -20.63
N SER A 274 5.71 8.15 -21.10
CA SER A 274 6.20 7.53 -22.35
C SER A 274 5.85 8.33 -23.60
N ARG A 275 4.89 9.27 -23.51
CA ARG A 275 4.41 10.07 -24.64
C ARG A 275 5.23 11.34 -24.89
N PHE A 276 6.24 11.68 -24.06
CA PHE A 276 7.13 12.83 -24.25
C PHE A 276 8.16 12.52 -25.34
#